data_ebccd14d5366e6680def72b7657408be
#
_entry.id   ebccd14d5366e6680def72b7657408be
#
_cell.length_a   1.000
_cell.length_b   1.000
_cell.length_c   1.000
_cell.angle_alpha   90.00
_cell.angle_beta   90.00
_cell.angle_gamma   90.00
#
_symmetry.space_group_name_H-M   'P 1'
#
loop_
_entity.id
_entity.type
_entity.pdbx_description
1 polymer ?
#
loop_
_entity_poly.entity_id
_entity_poly.type
_entity_poly.pdbx_seq_one_letter_code
_entity_poly.pdbx_strand_id
1 'polypeptide(L)'
;MSSSKYAVFLKVAELGSMSKAAMHCNYSQSAVSQVISSLEDELQMTLLNRSQSGVTLTASGEQMLPYIRHLRDAADAVNEQAAKLKGLEVGHIRIGTFSSVSCHVLAPVLKEFKAVHPGISIEIREGDDAGVNSMLLRDEIDFGFLDAPAPSGFDSFLIRRDPFMAVVPENSPYADMEVVPLSVYNTEATALYDEGSQKEAMGIFRKNKIIPRVEYTSRDDNLILSLIENSLCIGYMGQLILTKNSYRVVSRFTEPQFYREIMFVVRSIEKASPAAARFIEFFKNYLAQDNRL
;
A
#
# COMPACT_ATOMS: atom_id res chain seq x y z
N MET A 1 -28.38 -1.19 1.61
CA MET A 1 -27.96 -1.55 2.98
C MET A 1 -28.04 -0.30 3.83
N SER A 2 -28.70 -0.37 4.99
CA SER A 2 -28.71 0.75 5.94
C SER A 2 -27.25 0.97 6.38
N SER A 3 -26.66 2.08 5.97
CA SER A 3 -25.33 2.46 6.46
C SER A 3 -25.45 2.60 7.97
N SER A 4 -24.84 1.69 8.72
CA SER A 4 -24.85 1.83 10.16
C SER A 4 -24.19 3.19 10.53
N LYS A 5 -24.63 3.80 11.62
CA LYS A 5 -24.05 5.07 12.12
C LYS A 5 -22.51 5.01 12.25
N TYR A 6 -22.00 3.80 12.51
CA TYR A 6 -20.57 3.53 12.58
C TYR A 6 -19.89 3.65 11.22
N ALA A 7 -20.51 3.18 10.13
CA ALA A 7 -19.97 3.33 8.77
C ALA A 7 -19.90 4.82 8.35
N VAL A 8 -20.92 5.60 8.70
CA VAL A 8 -20.94 7.05 8.45
C VAL A 8 -19.83 7.74 9.23
N PHE A 9 -19.67 7.42 10.52
CA PHE A 9 -18.57 7.94 11.35
C PHE A 9 -17.20 7.65 10.76
N LEU A 10 -16.95 6.37 10.38
CA LEU A 10 -15.69 5.97 9.78
C LEU A 10 -15.40 6.75 8.51
N LYS A 11 -16.42 6.98 7.66
CA LYS A 11 -16.25 7.73 6.43
C LYS A 11 -16.00 9.23 6.67
N VAL A 12 -16.63 9.83 7.70
CA VAL A 12 -16.34 11.22 8.10
C VAL A 12 -14.91 11.34 8.63
N ALA A 13 -14.47 10.40 9.47
CA ALA A 13 -13.11 10.37 10.01
C ALA A 13 -12.05 10.21 8.92
N GLU A 14 -12.33 9.36 7.91
CA GLU A 14 -11.45 9.13 6.76
C GLU A 14 -11.31 10.37 5.88
N LEU A 15 -12.43 10.99 5.51
CA LEU A 15 -12.45 12.09 4.55
C LEU A 15 -12.22 13.48 5.16
N GLY A 16 -12.21 13.57 6.50
CA GLY A 16 -12.07 14.84 7.22
C GLY A 16 -13.16 15.87 6.90
N SER A 17 -14.32 15.43 6.38
CA SER A 17 -15.36 16.31 5.86
C SER A 17 -16.75 15.67 5.89
N MET A 18 -17.70 16.32 6.54
CA MET A 18 -19.11 15.91 6.55
C MET A 18 -19.72 15.91 5.14
N SER A 19 -19.40 16.92 4.32
CA SER A 19 -19.94 17.06 2.97
C SER A 19 -19.42 15.97 2.02
N LYS A 20 -18.11 15.67 2.07
CA LYS A 20 -17.52 14.59 1.29
C LYS A 20 -18.09 13.22 1.70
N ALA A 21 -18.22 12.98 3.01
CA ALA A 21 -18.83 11.77 3.54
C ALA A 21 -20.30 11.64 3.13
N ALA A 22 -21.06 12.73 3.12
CA ALA A 22 -22.45 12.76 2.67
C ALA A 22 -22.59 12.33 1.21
N MET A 23 -21.77 12.87 0.32
CA MET A 23 -21.73 12.46 -1.09
C MET A 23 -21.40 10.98 -1.24
N HIS A 24 -20.41 10.50 -0.50
CA HIS A 24 -20.00 9.08 -0.56
C HIS A 24 -21.08 8.13 -0.04
N CYS A 25 -21.80 8.52 1.01
CA CYS A 25 -22.84 7.68 1.63
C CYS A 25 -24.23 7.87 0.97
N ASN A 26 -24.38 8.72 -0.05
CA ASN A 26 -25.65 9.12 -0.65
C ASN A 26 -26.63 9.72 0.39
N TYR A 27 -26.12 10.53 1.28
CA TYR A 27 -26.88 11.29 2.28
C TYR A 27 -26.77 12.80 2.04
N SER A 28 -27.67 13.58 2.65
CA SER A 28 -27.45 15.01 2.82
C SER A 28 -26.42 15.26 3.96
N GLN A 29 -25.74 16.41 3.91
CA GLN A 29 -24.81 16.78 4.98
C GLN A 29 -25.53 16.88 6.35
N SER A 30 -26.78 17.38 6.36
CA SER A 30 -27.59 17.43 7.59
C SER A 30 -27.89 16.04 8.14
N ALA A 31 -28.19 15.06 7.29
CA ALA A 31 -28.43 13.68 7.70
C ALA A 31 -27.15 13.05 8.29
N VAL A 32 -25.99 13.27 7.66
CA VAL A 32 -24.70 12.82 8.22
C VAL A 32 -24.45 13.45 9.59
N SER A 33 -24.69 14.76 9.72
CA SER A 33 -24.53 15.45 11.01
C SER A 33 -25.43 14.88 12.10
N GLN A 34 -26.69 14.56 11.78
CA GLN A 34 -27.63 13.91 12.71
C GLN A 34 -27.19 12.51 13.11
N VAL A 35 -26.71 11.71 12.15
CA VAL A 35 -26.19 10.37 12.42
C VAL A 35 -24.99 10.42 13.37
N ILE A 36 -24.06 11.35 13.14
CA ILE A 36 -22.90 11.55 14.02
C ILE A 36 -23.34 11.98 15.42
N SER A 37 -24.22 13.00 15.54
CA SER A 37 -24.71 13.45 16.83
C SER A 37 -25.42 12.32 17.59
N SER A 38 -26.25 11.51 16.89
CA SER A 38 -26.90 10.35 17.51
C SER A 38 -25.90 9.29 18.01
N LEU A 39 -24.76 9.12 17.32
CA LEU A 39 -23.70 8.21 17.79
C LEU A 39 -22.97 8.78 19.01
N GLU A 40 -22.64 10.07 19.00
CA GLU A 40 -21.99 10.76 20.10
C GLU A 40 -22.89 10.78 21.36
N ASP A 41 -24.20 11.00 21.18
CA ASP A 41 -25.19 10.93 22.26
C ASP A 41 -25.33 9.51 22.86
N GLU A 42 -25.33 8.47 22.02
CA GLU A 42 -25.38 7.08 22.50
C GLU A 42 -24.15 6.70 23.31
N LEU A 43 -22.98 7.14 22.85
CA LEU A 43 -21.71 6.85 23.52
C LEU A 43 -21.42 7.82 24.66
N GLN A 44 -22.23 8.88 24.84
CA GLN A 44 -22.06 9.93 25.82
C GLN A 44 -20.67 10.60 25.75
N MET A 45 -20.16 10.76 24.53
CA MET A 45 -18.86 11.37 24.27
C MET A 45 -18.79 12.03 22.89
N THR A 46 -18.02 13.10 22.79
CA THR A 46 -17.72 13.75 21.50
C THR A 46 -16.59 13.01 20.81
N LEU A 47 -16.82 12.57 19.57
CA LEU A 47 -15.86 11.82 18.77
C LEU A 47 -15.17 12.69 17.74
N LEU A 48 -15.80 13.78 17.29
CA LEU A 48 -15.32 14.64 16.22
C LEU A 48 -15.22 16.11 16.65
N ASN A 49 -14.08 16.74 16.33
CA ASN A 49 -13.92 18.19 16.35
C ASN A 49 -14.37 18.74 14.99
N ARG A 50 -15.26 19.73 15.02
CA ARG A 50 -15.78 20.43 13.83
C ARG A 50 -15.18 21.82 13.76
N SER A 51 -14.51 22.16 12.67
CA SER A 51 -13.92 23.48 12.43
C SER A 51 -14.18 23.97 11.01
N GLN A 52 -13.84 25.22 10.74
CA GLN A 52 -13.91 25.76 9.36
C GLN A 52 -12.93 25.08 8.43
N SER A 53 -11.83 24.52 8.94
CA SER A 53 -10.82 23.78 8.17
C SER A 53 -11.21 22.32 7.92
N GLY A 54 -12.32 21.83 8.51
CA GLY A 54 -12.79 20.46 8.32
C GLY A 54 -13.13 19.75 9.64
N VAL A 55 -13.09 18.43 9.60
CA VAL A 55 -13.42 17.54 10.72
C VAL A 55 -12.20 16.72 11.10
N THR A 56 -11.88 16.66 12.39
CA THR A 56 -10.83 15.82 12.95
C THR A 56 -11.36 14.97 14.10
N LEU A 57 -10.68 13.90 14.43
CA LEU A 57 -11.02 13.11 15.61
C LEU A 57 -10.68 13.87 16.91
N THR A 58 -11.48 13.65 17.95
CA THR A 58 -11.09 13.97 19.33
C THR A 58 -10.19 12.87 19.88
N ALA A 59 -9.57 13.06 21.05
CA ALA A 59 -8.84 11.99 21.74
C ALA A 59 -9.73 10.76 22.00
N SER A 60 -10.99 10.96 22.36
CA SER A 60 -11.98 9.88 22.51
C SER A 60 -12.29 9.22 21.17
N GLY A 61 -12.42 10.01 20.09
CA GLY A 61 -12.63 9.51 18.74
C GLY A 61 -11.49 8.62 18.26
N GLU A 62 -10.25 9.02 18.51
CA GLU A 62 -9.07 8.21 18.18
C GLU A 62 -9.05 6.87 18.94
N GLN A 63 -9.39 6.89 20.23
CA GLN A 63 -9.45 5.68 21.04
C GLN A 63 -10.61 4.76 20.62
N MET A 64 -11.75 5.30 20.21
CA MET A 64 -12.91 4.53 19.78
C MET A 64 -12.79 3.99 18.35
N LEU A 65 -11.97 4.62 17.52
CA LEU A 65 -11.85 4.30 16.09
C LEU A 65 -11.55 2.80 15.80
N PRO A 66 -10.58 2.14 16.46
CA PRO A 66 -10.31 0.72 16.23
C PRO A 66 -11.50 -0.18 16.60
N TYR A 67 -12.20 0.13 17.70
CA TYR A 67 -13.38 -0.66 18.11
C TYR A 67 -14.53 -0.53 17.13
N ILE A 68 -14.74 0.65 16.58
CA ILE A 68 -15.78 0.92 15.58
C ILE A 68 -15.44 0.21 14.25
N ARG A 69 -14.16 0.15 13.89
CA ARG A 69 -13.69 -0.63 12.74
C ARG A 69 -13.94 -2.13 12.92
N HIS A 70 -13.57 -2.69 14.06
CA HIS A 70 -13.84 -4.10 14.37
C HIS A 70 -15.34 -4.43 14.34
N LEU A 71 -16.20 -3.53 14.82
CA LEU A 71 -17.65 -3.72 14.74
C LEU A 71 -18.14 -3.74 13.28
N ARG A 72 -17.63 -2.86 12.42
CA ARG A 72 -17.91 -2.87 10.98
C ARG A 72 -17.49 -4.20 10.36
N ASP A 73 -16.27 -4.63 10.61
CA ASP A 73 -15.70 -5.85 10.03
C ASP A 73 -16.50 -7.10 10.49
N ALA A 74 -16.93 -7.14 11.74
CA ALA A 74 -17.80 -8.20 12.23
C ALA A 74 -19.19 -8.19 11.54
N ALA A 75 -19.77 -7.01 11.33
CA ALA A 75 -21.03 -6.87 10.60
C ALA A 75 -20.91 -7.29 9.12
N ASP A 76 -19.81 -6.95 8.48
CA ASP A 76 -19.52 -7.35 7.11
C ASP A 76 -19.33 -8.87 7.01
N ALA A 77 -18.63 -9.50 7.95
CA ALA A 77 -18.48 -10.95 8.02
C ALA A 77 -19.83 -11.68 8.20
N VAL A 78 -20.76 -11.14 8.99
CA VAL A 78 -22.13 -11.68 9.10
C VAL A 78 -22.86 -11.60 7.77
N ASN A 79 -22.77 -10.48 7.05
CA ASN A 79 -23.41 -10.31 5.75
C ASN A 79 -22.82 -11.27 4.70
N GLU A 80 -21.49 -11.44 4.68
CA GLU A 80 -20.80 -12.40 3.81
C GLU A 80 -21.25 -13.84 4.09
N GLN A 81 -21.31 -14.23 5.37
CA GLN A 81 -21.75 -15.55 5.76
C GLN A 81 -23.23 -15.79 5.38
N ALA A 82 -24.09 -14.80 5.59
CA ALA A 82 -25.49 -14.90 5.19
C ALA A 82 -25.65 -15.00 3.66
N ALA A 83 -24.84 -14.30 2.89
CA ALA A 83 -24.80 -14.42 1.43
C ALA A 83 -24.33 -15.82 0.99
N LYS A 84 -23.27 -16.34 1.61
CA LYS A 84 -22.76 -17.69 1.34
C LYS A 84 -23.81 -18.77 1.56
N LEU A 85 -24.61 -18.67 2.63
CA LEU A 85 -25.71 -19.59 2.89
C LEU A 85 -26.82 -19.54 1.82
N LYS A 86 -26.91 -18.44 1.08
CA LYS A 86 -27.82 -18.26 -0.07
C LYS A 86 -27.17 -18.64 -1.42
N GLY A 87 -25.97 -19.22 -1.42
CA GLY A 87 -25.22 -19.54 -2.63
C GLY A 87 -24.66 -18.32 -3.37
N LEU A 88 -24.65 -17.15 -2.72
CA LEU A 88 -24.07 -15.92 -3.26
C LEU A 88 -22.66 -15.72 -2.72
N GLU A 89 -21.77 -15.31 -3.58
CA GLU A 89 -20.41 -14.96 -3.20
C GLU A 89 -20.23 -13.45 -3.26
N VAL A 90 -20.29 -12.82 -2.10
CA VAL A 90 -20.11 -11.38 -1.94
C VAL A 90 -19.10 -11.11 -0.84
N GLY A 91 -18.44 -9.97 -0.89
CA GLY A 91 -17.50 -9.53 0.13
C GLY A 91 -16.80 -8.24 -0.29
N HIS A 92 -16.01 -7.72 0.62
CA HIS A 92 -15.20 -6.53 0.38
C HIS A 92 -13.81 -6.74 0.94
N ILE A 93 -12.77 -6.38 0.18
CA ILE A 93 -11.37 -6.50 0.56
C ILE A 93 -10.70 -5.14 0.38
N ARG A 94 -9.98 -4.69 1.42
CA ARG A 94 -9.17 -3.48 1.41
C ARG A 94 -7.70 -3.86 1.42
N ILE A 95 -6.96 -3.47 0.40
CA ILE A 95 -5.57 -3.86 0.17
C ILE A 95 -4.68 -2.63 0.25
N GLY A 96 -3.68 -2.66 1.13
CA GLY A 96 -2.62 -1.65 1.17
C GLY A 96 -1.44 -2.07 0.30
N THR A 97 -0.91 -1.17 -0.49
CA THR A 97 0.16 -1.50 -1.43
C THR A 97 0.94 -0.27 -1.86
N PHE A 98 2.08 -0.47 -2.50
CA PHE A 98 2.84 0.57 -3.16
C PHE A 98 2.95 0.31 -4.67
N SER A 99 3.21 1.35 -5.45
CA SER A 99 3.05 1.40 -6.90
C SER A 99 3.63 0.18 -7.64
N SER A 100 4.89 -0.20 -7.38
CA SER A 100 5.53 -1.31 -8.10
C SER A 100 4.85 -2.66 -7.84
N VAL A 101 4.37 -2.91 -6.61
CA VAL A 101 3.62 -4.13 -6.28
C VAL A 101 2.22 -4.07 -6.87
N SER A 102 1.55 -2.92 -6.79
CA SER A 102 0.22 -2.74 -7.40
C SER A 102 0.22 -3.11 -8.87
N CYS A 103 1.17 -2.57 -9.63
CA CYS A 103 1.21 -2.72 -11.09
C CYS A 103 1.68 -4.10 -11.54
N HIS A 104 2.66 -4.68 -10.86
CA HIS A 104 3.39 -5.83 -11.41
C HIS A 104 3.10 -7.15 -10.67
N VAL A 105 2.58 -7.10 -9.46
CA VAL A 105 2.18 -8.27 -8.68
C VAL A 105 0.67 -8.33 -8.50
N LEU A 106 0.08 -7.29 -7.91
CA LEU A 106 -1.32 -7.30 -7.51
C LEU A 106 -2.28 -7.30 -8.71
N ALA A 107 -2.07 -6.43 -9.70
CA ALA A 107 -2.99 -6.31 -10.84
C ALA A 107 -3.15 -7.61 -11.65
N PRO A 108 -2.08 -8.38 -11.99
CA PRO A 108 -2.22 -9.72 -12.60
C PRO A 108 -3.03 -10.69 -11.76
N VAL A 109 -2.75 -10.76 -10.46
CA VAL A 109 -3.48 -11.63 -9.51
C VAL A 109 -4.96 -11.26 -9.44
N LEU A 110 -5.27 -9.94 -9.35
CA LEU A 110 -6.64 -9.46 -9.29
C LEU A 110 -7.44 -9.81 -10.55
N LYS A 111 -6.81 -9.78 -11.72
CA LYS A 111 -7.45 -10.21 -12.98
C LYS A 111 -7.97 -11.65 -12.87
N GLU A 112 -7.16 -12.57 -12.39
CA GLU A 112 -7.54 -13.97 -12.27
C GLU A 112 -8.50 -14.19 -11.09
N PHE A 113 -8.24 -13.55 -9.94
CA PHE A 113 -9.12 -13.60 -8.79
C PHE A 113 -10.55 -13.12 -9.12
N LYS A 114 -10.68 -12.00 -9.82
CA LYS A 114 -11.99 -11.44 -10.20
C LYS A 114 -12.73 -12.29 -11.24
N ALA A 115 -12.03 -13.08 -12.04
CA ALA A 115 -12.66 -14.03 -12.96
C ALA A 115 -13.35 -15.17 -12.20
N VAL A 116 -12.79 -15.61 -11.07
CA VAL A 116 -13.35 -16.68 -10.22
C VAL A 116 -14.31 -16.12 -9.17
N HIS A 117 -14.05 -14.94 -8.62
CA HIS A 117 -14.79 -14.31 -7.53
C HIS A 117 -15.34 -12.92 -7.94
N PRO A 118 -16.24 -12.83 -8.94
CA PRO A 118 -16.74 -11.54 -9.46
C PRO A 118 -17.51 -10.71 -8.43
N GLY A 119 -18.15 -11.37 -7.44
CA GLY A 119 -18.94 -10.72 -6.39
C GLY A 119 -18.14 -10.07 -5.27
N ILE A 120 -16.83 -10.34 -5.16
CA ILE A 120 -15.99 -9.71 -4.15
C ILE A 120 -15.49 -8.35 -4.68
N SER A 121 -15.84 -7.28 -3.99
CA SER A 121 -15.34 -5.92 -4.28
C SER A 121 -13.96 -5.71 -3.67
N ILE A 122 -13.15 -4.87 -4.33
CA ILE A 122 -11.76 -4.61 -3.92
C ILE A 122 -11.53 -3.12 -3.89
N GLU A 123 -10.98 -2.65 -2.77
CA GLU A 123 -10.49 -1.31 -2.58
C GLU A 123 -8.96 -1.36 -2.44
N ILE A 124 -8.26 -0.59 -3.26
CA ILE A 124 -6.79 -0.49 -3.21
C ILE A 124 -6.43 0.85 -2.58
N ARG A 125 -5.57 0.82 -1.57
CA ARG A 125 -5.04 2.01 -0.91
C ARG A 125 -3.53 2.04 -1.11
N GLU A 126 -3.07 3.07 -1.79
CA GLU A 126 -1.65 3.26 -2.04
C GLU A 126 -0.98 4.08 -0.93
N GLY A 127 0.24 3.71 -0.63
CA GLY A 127 1.11 4.41 0.30
C GLY A 127 2.55 3.93 0.14
N ASP A 128 3.47 4.61 0.81
CA ASP A 128 4.80 4.05 1.05
C ASP A 128 4.73 2.96 2.14
N ASP A 129 5.85 2.33 2.44
CA ASP A 129 5.95 1.29 3.46
C ASP A 129 5.40 1.75 4.83
N ALA A 130 5.75 2.97 5.26
CA ALA A 130 5.26 3.54 6.51
C ALA A 130 3.74 3.81 6.48
N GLY A 131 3.22 4.26 5.34
CA GLY A 131 1.80 4.50 5.11
C GLY A 131 0.99 3.20 5.16
N VAL A 132 1.43 2.17 4.44
CA VAL A 132 0.77 0.84 4.45
C VAL A 132 0.84 0.22 5.85
N ASN A 133 1.99 0.30 6.52
CA ASN A 133 2.13 -0.16 7.91
C ASN A 133 1.16 0.58 8.85
N SER A 134 1.04 1.89 8.72
CA SER A 134 0.09 2.69 9.51
C SER A 134 -1.35 2.28 9.25
N MET A 135 -1.73 2.03 7.98
CA MET A 135 -3.07 1.55 7.62
C MET A 135 -3.37 0.17 8.22
N LEU A 136 -2.39 -0.76 8.24
CA LEU A 136 -2.51 -2.07 8.89
C LEU A 136 -2.74 -1.93 10.41
N LEU A 137 -1.91 -1.12 11.07
CA LEU A 137 -2.00 -0.91 12.52
C LEU A 137 -3.34 -0.29 12.93
N ARG A 138 -3.95 0.52 12.06
CA ARG A 138 -5.23 1.19 12.29
C ARG A 138 -6.44 0.43 11.78
N ASP A 139 -6.29 -0.80 11.29
CA ASP A 139 -7.36 -1.60 10.66
C ASP A 139 -8.10 -0.87 9.53
N GLU A 140 -7.36 -0.07 8.76
CA GLU A 140 -7.88 0.62 7.58
C GLU A 140 -7.90 -0.29 6.34
N ILE A 141 -7.03 -1.30 6.34
CA ILE A 141 -6.88 -2.32 5.31
C ILE A 141 -6.92 -3.71 5.94
N ASP A 142 -7.33 -4.70 5.16
CA ASP A 142 -7.44 -6.09 5.63
C ASP A 142 -6.07 -6.79 5.58
N PHE A 143 -5.26 -6.47 4.58
CA PHE A 143 -3.87 -6.88 4.43
C PHE A 143 -3.10 -5.90 3.55
N GLY A 144 -1.79 -6.00 3.56
CA GLY A 144 -0.95 -5.11 2.74
C GLY A 144 0.36 -5.76 2.31
N PHE A 145 1.07 -5.03 1.47
CA PHE A 145 2.40 -5.37 1.01
C PHE A 145 3.39 -4.39 1.63
N LEU A 146 4.46 -4.91 2.24
CA LEU A 146 5.49 -4.16 2.94
C LEU A 146 6.86 -4.72 2.62
N ASP A 147 7.88 -3.90 2.74
CA ASP A 147 9.26 -4.38 2.78
C ASP A 147 9.57 -5.00 4.16
N ALA A 148 10.41 -6.03 4.20
CA ALA A 148 10.79 -6.69 5.44
C ALA A 148 11.60 -5.77 6.36
N PRO A 149 11.47 -5.89 7.69
CA PRO A 149 10.68 -6.90 8.41
C PRO A 149 9.20 -6.51 8.58
N ALA A 150 8.32 -7.50 8.53
CA ALA A 150 6.91 -7.29 8.86
C ALA A 150 6.74 -6.80 10.31
N PRO A 151 5.68 -6.01 10.62
CA PRO A 151 5.40 -5.55 11.96
C PRO A 151 5.19 -6.72 12.94
N SER A 152 5.67 -6.56 14.18
CA SER A 152 5.49 -7.56 15.23
C SER A 152 4.00 -7.82 15.51
N GLY A 153 3.62 -9.08 15.65
CA GLY A 153 2.24 -9.49 15.95
C GLY A 153 1.33 -9.60 14.72
N PHE A 154 1.89 -9.51 13.51
CA PHE A 154 1.19 -9.76 12.26
C PHE A 154 1.69 -11.06 11.63
N ASP A 155 0.78 -11.79 10.98
CA ASP A 155 1.15 -12.91 10.12
C ASP A 155 1.69 -12.37 8.80
N SER A 156 2.75 -12.99 8.29
CA SER A 156 3.38 -12.56 7.05
C SER A 156 4.04 -13.71 6.30
N PHE A 157 4.22 -13.54 4.99
CA PHE A 157 5.04 -14.43 4.17
C PHE A 157 5.72 -13.65 3.05
N LEU A 158 6.90 -14.12 2.67
CA LEU A 158 7.68 -13.55 1.58
C LEU A 158 6.97 -13.79 0.24
N ILE A 159 6.85 -12.74 -0.58
CA ILE A 159 6.32 -12.85 -1.93
C ILE A 159 7.40 -12.69 -3.00
N ARG A 160 8.42 -11.86 -2.73
CA ARG A 160 9.50 -11.60 -3.69
C ARG A 160 10.76 -11.10 -3.02
N ARG A 161 11.93 -11.56 -3.50
CA ARG A 161 13.22 -10.90 -3.31
C ARG A 161 13.52 -10.08 -4.56
N ASP A 162 13.47 -8.77 -4.41
CA ASP A 162 13.59 -7.81 -5.51
C ASP A 162 14.97 -7.16 -5.47
N PRO A 163 15.85 -7.39 -6.46
CA PRO A 163 17.19 -6.82 -6.45
C PRO A 163 17.14 -5.31 -6.66
N PHE A 164 17.99 -4.57 -5.95
CA PHE A 164 18.29 -3.19 -6.28
C PHE A 164 19.20 -3.14 -7.50
N MET A 165 18.84 -2.30 -8.46
CA MET A 165 19.54 -2.15 -9.74
C MET A 165 20.13 -0.75 -9.86
N ALA A 166 21.34 -0.64 -10.39
CA ALA A 166 21.81 0.61 -10.96
C ALA A 166 21.04 0.87 -12.27
N VAL A 167 20.42 2.03 -12.38
CA VAL A 167 19.70 2.46 -13.57
C VAL A 167 20.43 3.64 -14.19
N VAL A 168 20.85 3.49 -15.43
CA VAL A 168 21.73 4.42 -16.12
C VAL A 168 21.19 4.78 -17.51
N PRO A 169 21.56 5.95 -18.06
CA PRO A 169 21.26 6.28 -19.46
C PRO A 169 21.86 5.25 -20.44
N GLU A 170 21.22 5.02 -21.58
CA GLU A 170 21.70 4.11 -22.61
C GLU A 170 23.10 4.49 -23.15
N ASN A 171 23.42 5.77 -23.16
CA ASN A 171 24.71 6.31 -23.61
C ASN A 171 25.75 6.44 -22.48
N SER A 172 25.46 5.96 -21.30
CA SER A 172 26.37 5.99 -20.16
C SER A 172 27.48 4.93 -20.34
N PRO A 173 28.72 5.19 -19.89
CA PRO A 173 29.78 4.20 -19.87
C PRO A 173 29.44 2.99 -18.99
N TYR A 174 28.49 3.11 -18.08
CA TYR A 174 28.00 2.04 -17.22
C TYR A 174 26.98 1.13 -17.91
N ALA A 175 26.42 1.56 -19.05
CA ALA A 175 25.41 0.80 -19.77
C ALA A 175 25.96 -0.50 -20.37
N ASP A 176 27.25 -0.52 -20.74
CA ASP A 176 27.92 -1.70 -21.30
C ASP A 176 28.56 -2.61 -20.23
N MET A 177 28.52 -2.21 -18.95
CA MET A 177 29.03 -3.04 -17.86
C MET A 177 28.06 -4.17 -17.54
N GLU A 178 28.57 -5.35 -17.22
CA GLU A 178 27.76 -6.43 -16.68
C GLU A 178 27.28 -6.14 -15.26
N VAL A 179 28.16 -5.54 -14.45
CA VAL A 179 27.93 -5.15 -13.05
C VAL A 179 28.50 -3.75 -12.81
N VAL A 180 27.73 -2.89 -12.18
CA VAL A 180 28.13 -1.51 -11.85
C VAL A 180 28.66 -1.46 -10.42
N PRO A 181 29.90 -0.98 -10.19
CA PRO A 181 30.41 -0.80 -8.82
C PRO A 181 29.55 0.21 -8.05
N LEU A 182 29.19 -0.11 -6.82
CA LEU A 182 28.39 0.80 -5.98
C LEU A 182 29.11 2.15 -5.71
N SER A 183 30.44 2.19 -5.85
CA SER A 183 31.23 3.38 -5.66
C SER A 183 30.96 4.51 -6.66
N VAL A 184 30.35 4.21 -7.81
CA VAL A 184 30.00 5.24 -8.84
C VAL A 184 29.06 6.31 -8.27
N TYR A 185 28.25 5.94 -7.28
CA TYR A 185 27.32 6.89 -6.64
C TYR A 185 28.03 7.99 -5.83
N ASN A 186 29.31 7.85 -5.51
CA ASN A 186 30.10 8.93 -4.89
C ASN A 186 30.34 10.11 -5.84
N THR A 187 30.33 9.88 -7.15
CA THR A 187 30.74 10.88 -8.17
C THR A 187 29.61 11.26 -9.12
N GLU A 188 28.76 10.29 -9.46
CA GLU A 188 27.67 10.52 -10.40
C GLU A 188 26.49 11.25 -9.75
N ALA A 189 25.89 12.19 -10.49
CA ALA A 189 24.61 12.76 -10.10
C ALA A 189 23.57 11.66 -9.94
N THR A 190 22.91 11.62 -8.82
CA THR A 190 22.01 10.53 -8.45
C THR A 190 20.59 11.03 -8.20
N ALA A 191 19.59 10.35 -8.75
CA ALA A 191 18.19 10.51 -8.39
C ALA A 191 17.75 9.35 -7.46
N LEU A 192 17.06 9.70 -6.37
CA LEU A 192 16.51 8.75 -5.43
C LEU A 192 15.03 9.02 -5.18
N TYR A 193 14.30 7.96 -4.86
CA TYR A 193 12.92 8.08 -4.40
C TYR A 193 12.87 8.76 -3.03
N ASP A 194 11.97 9.74 -2.82
CA ASP A 194 11.99 10.65 -1.65
C ASP A 194 11.45 10.03 -0.35
N GLU A 195 10.81 8.85 -0.40
CA GLU A 195 10.25 8.15 0.78
C GLU A 195 10.54 6.65 0.75
N GLY A 196 10.32 5.97 1.88
CA GLY A 196 10.38 4.52 2.01
C GLY A 196 11.70 3.92 1.52
N SER A 197 11.74 3.54 0.26
CA SER A 197 12.91 2.92 -0.40
C SER A 197 14.16 3.82 -0.43
N GLN A 198 14.04 5.15 -0.29
CA GLN A 198 15.20 6.02 -0.08
C GLN A 198 15.93 5.65 1.20
N LYS A 199 15.20 5.33 2.29
CA LYS A 199 15.83 4.90 3.55
C LYS A 199 16.60 3.62 3.36
N GLU A 200 16.12 2.70 2.53
CA GLU A 200 16.81 1.44 2.21
C GLU A 200 18.04 1.71 1.35
N ALA A 201 17.90 2.44 0.24
CA ALA A 201 19.01 2.81 -0.63
C ALA A 201 20.10 3.56 0.15
N MET A 202 19.71 4.57 0.95
CA MET A 202 20.63 5.29 1.82
C MET A 202 21.23 4.41 2.93
N GLY A 203 20.49 3.43 3.43
CA GLY A 203 20.97 2.42 4.36
C GLY A 203 22.05 1.54 3.74
N ILE A 204 21.83 1.11 2.49
CA ILE A 204 22.80 0.34 1.70
C ILE A 204 24.07 1.17 1.46
N PHE A 205 23.92 2.41 0.97
CA PHE A 205 25.05 3.31 0.74
C PHE A 205 25.87 3.53 2.01
N ARG A 206 25.20 3.82 3.13
CA ARG A 206 25.87 4.05 4.43
C ARG A 206 26.67 2.83 4.90
N LYS A 207 26.07 1.63 4.82
CA LYS A 207 26.74 0.36 5.19
C LYS A 207 28.00 0.11 4.34
N ASN A 208 28.00 0.58 3.09
CA ASN A 208 29.12 0.41 2.16
C ASN A 208 30.06 1.63 2.11
N LYS A 209 29.89 2.60 3.01
CA LYS A 209 30.70 3.84 3.06
C LYS A 209 30.60 4.66 1.78
N ILE A 210 29.46 4.61 1.09
CA ILE A 210 29.13 5.42 -0.08
C ILE A 210 28.43 6.69 0.39
N ILE A 211 28.85 7.82 -0.14
CA ILE A 211 28.21 9.13 0.06
C ILE A 211 27.62 9.53 -1.30
N PRO A 212 26.37 9.16 -1.60
CA PRO A 212 25.82 9.41 -2.92
C PRO A 212 25.67 10.91 -3.17
N ARG A 213 26.03 11.33 -4.39
CA ARG A 213 25.81 12.69 -4.85
C ARG A 213 24.35 12.84 -5.30
N VAL A 214 23.45 12.99 -4.33
CA VAL A 214 22.01 13.13 -4.58
C VAL A 214 21.72 14.54 -5.09
N GLU A 215 21.29 14.66 -6.35
CA GLU A 215 20.89 15.94 -6.96
C GLU A 215 19.38 16.03 -7.14
N TYR A 216 18.69 14.89 -7.25
CA TYR A 216 17.26 14.84 -7.48
C TYR A 216 16.60 13.88 -6.50
N THR A 217 15.44 14.29 -5.97
CA THR A 217 14.54 13.41 -5.20
C THR A 217 13.12 13.55 -5.73
N SER A 218 12.38 12.45 -5.80
CA SER A 218 10.98 12.44 -6.25
C SER A 218 10.23 11.27 -5.65
N ARG A 219 8.92 11.44 -5.48
CA ARG A 219 7.97 10.35 -5.14
C ARG A 219 7.35 9.71 -6.39
N ASP A 220 7.82 10.09 -7.56
CA ASP A 220 7.35 9.55 -8.84
C ASP A 220 8.51 8.85 -9.55
N ASP A 221 8.42 7.52 -9.62
CA ASP A 221 9.41 6.68 -10.31
C ASP A 221 9.52 7.06 -11.80
N ASN A 222 8.42 7.51 -12.44
CA ASN A 222 8.43 7.93 -13.83
C ASN A 222 9.27 9.21 -14.02
N LEU A 223 9.18 10.16 -13.09
CA LEU A 223 10.03 11.34 -13.14
C LEU A 223 11.51 10.96 -12.99
N ILE A 224 11.84 10.06 -12.05
CA ILE A 224 13.23 9.58 -11.88
C ILE A 224 13.72 8.91 -13.17
N LEU A 225 12.94 8.01 -13.76
CA LEU A 225 13.29 7.34 -15.01
C LEU A 225 13.44 8.31 -16.17
N SER A 226 12.60 9.35 -16.25
CA SER A 226 12.72 10.42 -17.25
C SER A 226 14.00 11.25 -17.08
N LEU A 227 14.39 11.57 -15.84
CA LEU A 227 15.68 12.27 -15.57
C LEU A 227 16.86 11.43 -16.03
N ILE A 228 16.84 10.12 -15.78
CA ILE A 228 17.88 9.19 -16.20
C ILE A 228 17.93 9.09 -17.74
N GLU A 229 16.78 8.89 -18.41
CA GLU A 229 16.68 8.84 -19.87
C GLU A 229 17.30 10.09 -20.54
N ASN A 230 17.12 11.25 -19.91
CA ASN A 230 17.68 12.51 -20.38
C ASN A 230 19.15 12.75 -19.94
N SER A 231 19.84 11.73 -19.42
CA SER A 231 21.24 11.76 -19.02
C SER A 231 21.58 12.82 -17.95
N LEU A 232 20.61 13.15 -17.08
CA LEU A 232 20.80 14.11 -16.00
C LEU A 232 21.37 13.46 -14.73
N CYS A 233 21.17 12.15 -14.55
CA CYS A 233 21.57 11.41 -13.37
C CYS A 233 21.58 9.90 -13.63
N ILE A 234 22.04 9.15 -12.63
CA ILE A 234 21.79 7.70 -12.50
C ILE A 234 20.81 7.45 -11.35
N GLY A 235 20.18 6.28 -11.33
CA GLY A 235 19.24 5.88 -10.28
C GLY A 235 19.66 4.58 -9.57
N TYR A 236 19.11 4.35 -8.39
CA TYR A 236 19.24 3.09 -7.65
C TYR A 236 17.88 2.68 -7.11
N MET A 237 17.27 1.66 -7.72
CA MET A 237 15.88 1.28 -7.45
C MET A 237 15.63 -0.22 -7.63
N GLY A 238 14.55 -0.72 -7.03
CA GLY A 238 14.17 -2.12 -7.17
C GLY A 238 13.84 -2.51 -8.62
N GLN A 239 14.23 -3.72 -9.02
CA GLN A 239 14.00 -4.25 -10.37
C GLN A 239 12.51 -4.25 -10.74
N LEU A 240 11.63 -4.47 -9.76
CA LEU A 240 10.19 -4.52 -10.00
C LEU A 240 9.65 -3.22 -10.60
N ILE A 241 10.21 -2.06 -10.22
CA ILE A 241 9.88 -0.75 -10.79
C ILE A 241 10.17 -0.70 -12.29
N LEU A 242 11.22 -1.40 -12.73
CA LEU A 242 11.71 -1.41 -14.10
C LEU A 242 10.93 -2.38 -15.00
N THR A 243 10.03 -3.17 -14.43
CA THR A 243 9.22 -4.14 -15.17
C THR A 243 8.26 -3.40 -16.11
N LYS A 244 8.34 -3.69 -17.40
CA LYS A 244 7.48 -3.05 -18.43
C LYS A 244 7.60 -1.53 -18.52
N ASN A 245 8.74 -0.94 -18.09
CA ASN A 245 8.95 0.48 -18.31
C ASN A 245 9.12 0.79 -19.82
N SER A 246 8.79 2.01 -20.23
CA SER A 246 8.91 2.50 -21.61
C SER A 246 10.08 3.47 -21.80
N TYR A 247 10.84 3.73 -20.75
CA TYR A 247 11.98 4.65 -20.78
C TYR A 247 13.22 3.98 -21.38
N ARG A 248 14.00 4.72 -22.14
CA ARG A 248 15.28 4.29 -22.69
C ARG A 248 16.37 4.40 -21.64
N VAL A 249 16.34 3.46 -20.72
CA VAL A 249 17.33 3.32 -19.64
C VAL A 249 17.84 1.89 -19.60
N VAL A 250 19.03 1.72 -19.06
CA VAL A 250 19.66 0.41 -18.88
C VAL A 250 19.76 0.12 -17.39
N SER A 251 19.33 -1.07 -16.98
CA SER A 251 19.49 -1.56 -15.61
C SER A 251 20.60 -2.58 -15.50
N ARG A 252 21.40 -2.49 -14.45
CA ARG A 252 22.54 -3.38 -14.19
C ARG A 252 22.56 -3.78 -12.72
N PHE A 253 23.03 -5.00 -12.45
CA PHE A 253 23.35 -5.40 -11.09
C PHE A 253 24.47 -4.53 -10.52
N THR A 254 24.55 -4.46 -9.20
CA THR A 254 25.62 -3.73 -8.52
C THR A 254 26.58 -4.67 -7.79
N GLU A 255 27.78 -4.19 -7.54
CA GLU A 255 28.73 -4.90 -6.69
C GLU A 255 29.10 -3.98 -5.49
N PRO A 256 28.75 -4.38 -4.25
CA PRO A 256 27.96 -5.58 -3.88
C PRO A 256 26.48 -5.47 -4.28
N GLN A 257 25.82 -6.62 -4.44
CA GLN A 257 24.41 -6.71 -4.78
C GLN A 257 23.52 -6.73 -3.53
N PHE A 258 22.42 -5.98 -3.57
CA PHE A 258 21.43 -5.89 -2.50
C PHE A 258 20.04 -6.23 -3.01
N TYR A 259 19.17 -6.65 -2.08
CA TYR A 259 17.80 -7.02 -2.36
C TYR A 259 16.89 -6.41 -1.29
N ARG A 260 15.67 -6.04 -1.68
CA ARG A 260 14.57 -5.86 -0.75
C ARG A 260 13.71 -7.14 -0.73
N GLU A 261 13.10 -7.41 0.38
CA GLU A 261 12.19 -8.54 0.55
C GLU A 261 10.78 -8.02 0.73
N ILE A 262 9.94 -8.22 -0.29
CA ILE A 262 8.55 -7.78 -0.28
C ILE A 262 7.71 -8.85 0.40
N MET A 263 6.98 -8.46 1.45
CA MET A 263 6.17 -9.33 2.29
C MET A 263 4.68 -9.07 2.05
N PHE A 264 3.89 -10.12 2.03
CA PHE A 264 2.46 -10.03 2.31
C PHE A 264 2.26 -10.00 3.82
N VAL A 265 1.48 -9.05 4.33
CA VAL A 265 1.29 -8.84 5.76
C VAL A 265 -0.20 -8.70 6.08
N VAL A 266 -0.67 -9.44 7.06
CA VAL A 266 -2.06 -9.44 7.54
C VAL A 266 -2.07 -9.54 9.06
N ARG A 267 -3.05 -8.93 9.74
CA ARG A 267 -3.13 -9.00 11.20
C ARG A 267 -3.18 -10.43 11.72
N SER A 268 -4.02 -11.27 11.13
CA SER A 268 -4.08 -12.72 11.40
C SER A 268 -4.75 -13.42 10.23
N ILE A 269 -4.09 -14.45 9.69
CA ILE A 269 -4.67 -15.28 8.61
C ILE A 269 -5.90 -16.03 9.12
N GLU A 270 -5.84 -16.54 10.36
CA GLU A 270 -6.93 -17.31 10.98
C GLU A 270 -8.20 -16.46 11.21
N LYS A 271 -8.00 -15.17 11.51
CA LYS A 271 -9.10 -14.23 11.84
C LYS A 271 -9.51 -13.34 10.66
N ALA A 272 -8.96 -13.58 9.48
CA ALA A 272 -9.31 -12.83 8.28
C ALA A 272 -10.79 -12.98 7.94
N SER A 273 -11.39 -11.94 7.35
CA SER A 273 -12.78 -12.04 6.84
C SER A 273 -12.87 -13.15 5.79
N PRO A 274 -14.06 -13.72 5.56
CA PRO A 274 -14.23 -14.78 4.56
C PRO A 274 -13.72 -14.38 3.17
N ALA A 275 -13.92 -13.13 2.75
CA ALA A 275 -13.42 -12.61 1.48
C ALA A 275 -11.89 -12.50 1.47
N ALA A 276 -11.30 -11.92 2.54
CA ALA A 276 -9.86 -11.82 2.66
C ALA A 276 -9.17 -13.19 2.74
N ALA A 277 -9.75 -14.13 3.48
CA ALA A 277 -9.23 -15.51 3.58
C ALA A 277 -9.18 -16.20 2.21
N ARG A 278 -10.23 -16.03 1.37
CA ARG A 278 -10.25 -16.55 -0.01
C ARG A 278 -9.16 -15.93 -0.87
N PHE A 279 -8.98 -14.61 -0.76
CA PHE A 279 -7.90 -13.94 -1.50
C PHE A 279 -6.53 -14.43 -1.07
N ILE A 280 -6.29 -14.59 0.24
CA ILE A 280 -5.00 -15.08 0.76
C ILE A 280 -4.70 -16.49 0.25
N GLU A 281 -5.71 -17.40 0.26
CA GLU A 281 -5.56 -18.75 -0.27
C GLU A 281 -5.29 -18.73 -1.79
N PHE A 282 -6.08 -17.95 -2.52
CA PHE A 282 -5.89 -17.78 -3.97
C PHE A 282 -4.50 -17.25 -4.28
N PHE A 283 -4.05 -16.21 -3.58
CA PHE A 283 -2.76 -15.57 -3.78
C PHE A 283 -1.59 -16.53 -3.50
N LYS A 284 -1.66 -17.31 -2.41
CA LYS A 284 -0.66 -18.34 -2.11
C LYS A 284 -0.57 -19.40 -3.22
N ASN A 285 -1.72 -19.85 -3.73
CA ASN A 285 -1.77 -20.82 -4.84
C ASN A 285 -1.23 -20.21 -6.13
N TYR A 286 -1.53 -18.94 -6.40
CA TYR A 286 -0.99 -18.20 -7.55
C TYR A 286 0.54 -18.11 -7.49
N LEU A 287 1.11 -17.74 -6.34
CA LEU A 287 2.56 -17.69 -6.15
C LEU A 287 3.22 -19.06 -6.32
N ALA A 288 2.58 -20.13 -5.87
CA ALA A 288 3.11 -21.49 -6.00
C ALA A 288 3.12 -22.00 -7.46
N GLN A 289 2.25 -21.46 -8.31
CA GLN A 289 2.17 -21.83 -9.74
C GLN A 289 3.06 -20.96 -10.62
N ASP A 290 3.29 -19.71 -10.23
CA ASP A 290 4.08 -18.76 -11.01
C ASP A 290 5.52 -18.71 -10.49
N ASN A 291 6.38 -19.61 -11.00
CA ASN A 291 7.83 -19.63 -10.75
C ASN A 291 8.56 -18.32 -11.17
N ARG A 292 7.86 -17.25 -11.51
CA ARG A 292 8.39 -15.98 -12.02
C ARG A 292 8.37 -14.84 -11.02
N LEU A 293 7.87 -15.06 -9.78
CA LEU A 293 7.87 -14.06 -8.71
C LEU A 293 9.05 -14.21 -7.77
#